data_9888e1ca2c13361662aacb12d670b56f
#
_entry.id   9888e1ca2c13361662aacb12d670b56f
#
_cell.length_a   1.000
_cell.length_b   1.000
_cell.length_c   1.000
_cell.angle_alpha   90.00
_cell.angle_beta   90.00
_cell.angle_gamma   90.00
#
_symmetry.space_group_name_H-M   'P 1'
#
loop_
_entity.id
_entity.type
_entity.pdbx_description
1 polymer ?
#
loop_
_entity_poly.entity_id
_entity_poly.type
_entity_poly.pdbx_seq_one_letter_code
_entity_poly.pdbx_strand_id
1 'polypeptide(L)'
;MLAYALVDTLARMADSQEIFEFAAGGFRDFTRIASSDPTMWHDICLANRTQLVKVMRAFGDDLQRLCDAMENGDGEFLKTTFSRAKSARDKFCG
;
A
#
# COMPACT_ATOMS: atom_id res chain seq x y z
N MET A 1 -1.16 -2.93 8.31
CA MET A 1 -1.81 -1.62 8.25
C MET A 1 -2.08 -1.16 6.84
N LEU A 2 -1.10 -1.24 5.95
CA LEU A 2 -1.31 -0.83 4.56
C LEU A 2 -2.41 -1.67 3.89
N ALA A 3 -2.41 -2.98 4.12
CA ALA A 3 -3.43 -3.86 3.57
C ALA A 3 -4.83 -3.51 4.10
N TYR A 4 -4.95 -3.24 5.39
CA TYR A 4 -6.22 -2.81 5.97
C TYR A 4 -6.71 -1.50 5.37
N ALA A 5 -5.83 -0.51 5.27
CA ALA A 5 -6.17 0.79 4.71
C ALA A 5 -6.63 0.68 3.27
N LEU A 6 -5.94 -0.13 2.46
CA LEU A 6 -6.29 -0.33 1.07
C LEU A 6 -7.67 -0.98 0.94
N VAL A 7 -7.91 -2.07 1.66
CA VAL A 7 -9.20 -2.78 1.59
C VAL A 7 -10.33 -1.87 2.05
N ASP A 8 -10.14 -1.14 3.15
CA ASP A 8 -11.16 -0.22 3.66
C ASP A 8 -11.48 0.89 2.66
N THR A 9 -10.44 1.47 2.06
CA THR A 9 -10.63 2.51 1.04
C THR A 9 -11.45 1.99 -0.13
N LEU A 10 -11.06 0.84 -0.67
CA LEU A 10 -11.75 0.25 -1.82
C LEU A 10 -13.18 -0.16 -1.47
N ALA A 11 -13.40 -0.69 -0.26
CA ALA A 11 -14.74 -1.10 0.17
C ALA A 11 -15.71 0.07 0.29
N ARG A 12 -15.20 1.28 0.58
CA ARG A 12 -16.03 2.48 0.69
C ARG A 12 -16.27 3.18 -0.64
N MET A 13 -15.59 2.79 -1.71
CA MET A 13 -15.77 3.38 -3.03
C MET A 13 -17.03 2.83 -3.69
N ALA A 14 -17.69 3.65 -4.52
CA ALA A 14 -18.96 3.30 -5.16
C ALA A 14 -18.87 2.04 -6.02
N ASP A 15 -17.74 1.85 -6.70
CA ASP A 15 -17.51 0.74 -7.63
C ASP A 15 -16.63 -0.35 -7.01
N SER A 16 -16.69 -0.52 -5.70
CA SER A 16 -15.78 -1.41 -4.97
C SER A 16 -15.80 -2.85 -5.49
N GLN A 17 -16.98 -3.39 -5.79
CA GLN A 17 -17.08 -4.77 -6.27
C GLN A 17 -16.37 -4.97 -7.60
N GLU A 18 -16.52 -4.04 -8.51
CA GLU A 18 -15.82 -4.08 -9.80
C GLU A 18 -14.31 -4.00 -9.62
N ILE A 19 -13.85 -3.12 -8.72
CA ILE A 19 -12.42 -2.98 -8.43
C ILE A 19 -11.86 -4.28 -7.84
N PHE A 20 -12.58 -4.92 -6.91
CA PHE A 20 -12.16 -6.20 -6.33
C PHE A 20 -12.08 -7.30 -7.38
N GLU A 21 -13.00 -7.33 -8.33
CA GLU A 21 -12.98 -8.32 -9.41
C GLU A 21 -11.78 -8.14 -10.32
N PHE A 22 -11.43 -6.90 -10.65
CA PHE A 22 -10.28 -6.59 -11.49
C PHE A 22 -8.96 -6.93 -10.84
N ALA A 23 -8.87 -6.79 -9.53
CA ALA A 23 -7.63 -6.93 -8.80
C ALA A 23 -7.35 -8.36 -8.32
N ALA A 24 -8.08 -9.33 -8.81
CA ALA A 24 -8.23 -10.67 -8.25
C ALA A 24 -6.97 -11.33 -7.64
N GLY A 25 -5.95 -11.62 -8.45
CA GLY A 25 -4.78 -12.39 -7.97
C GLY A 25 -3.83 -11.59 -7.08
N GLY A 26 -3.26 -10.54 -7.63
CA GLY A 26 -2.28 -9.71 -6.91
C GLY A 26 -2.89 -9.00 -5.72
N PHE A 27 -4.14 -8.54 -5.85
CA PHE A 27 -4.84 -7.90 -4.75
C PHE A 27 -5.04 -8.87 -3.58
N ARG A 28 -5.44 -10.10 -3.87
CA ARG A 28 -5.68 -11.11 -2.85
C ARG A 28 -4.40 -11.39 -2.04
N ASP A 29 -3.28 -11.56 -2.72
CA ASP A 29 -2.00 -11.81 -2.05
C ASP A 29 -1.55 -10.60 -1.25
N PHE A 30 -1.65 -9.41 -1.82
CA PHE A 30 -1.23 -8.17 -1.15
C PHE A 30 -2.05 -7.88 0.10
N THR A 31 -3.36 -8.16 0.08
CA THR A 31 -4.27 -7.82 1.17
C THR A 31 -4.52 -8.97 2.15
N ARG A 32 -3.82 -10.08 2.00
CA ARG A 32 -4.02 -11.26 2.84
C ARG A 32 -3.94 -10.93 4.34
N ILE A 33 -3.01 -10.07 4.73
CA ILE A 33 -2.83 -9.67 6.14
C ILE A 33 -4.06 -8.95 6.70
N ALA A 34 -4.86 -8.33 5.85
CA ALA A 34 -6.09 -7.65 6.29
C ALA A 34 -7.16 -8.62 6.82
N SER A 35 -6.97 -9.92 6.67
CA SER A 35 -7.83 -10.94 7.27
C SER A 35 -7.37 -11.39 8.64
N SER A 36 -6.29 -10.82 9.14
CA SER A 36 -5.74 -11.15 10.46
C SER A 36 -6.56 -10.49 11.58
N ASP A 37 -6.27 -10.88 12.82
CA ASP A 37 -6.98 -10.39 13.99
C ASP A 37 -6.84 -8.86 14.16
N PRO A 38 -7.95 -8.11 14.08
CA PRO A 38 -7.91 -6.65 14.21
C PRO A 38 -7.43 -6.19 15.59
N THR A 39 -7.73 -6.92 16.65
CA THR A 39 -7.33 -6.54 18.02
C THR A 39 -5.82 -6.62 18.17
N MET A 40 -5.21 -7.67 17.64
CA MET A 40 -3.76 -7.82 17.67
C MET A 40 -3.08 -6.64 16.97
N TRP A 41 -3.54 -6.27 15.77
CA TRP A 41 -2.95 -5.17 15.01
C TRP A 41 -3.23 -3.82 15.66
N HIS A 42 -4.40 -3.65 16.27
CA HIS A 42 -4.71 -2.47 17.06
C HIS A 42 -3.66 -2.27 18.17
N ASP A 43 -3.36 -3.33 18.90
CA ASP A 43 -2.41 -3.26 20.01
C ASP A 43 -0.99 -2.99 19.50
N ILE A 44 -0.59 -3.63 18.42
CA ILE A 44 0.73 -3.40 17.79
C ILE A 44 0.87 -1.96 17.35
N CYS A 45 -0.14 -1.41 16.70
CA CYS A 45 -0.11 -0.04 16.21
C CYS A 45 0.03 0.97 17.35
N LEU A 46 -0.71 0.79 18.44
CA LEU A 46 -0.62 1.70 19.57
C LEU A 46 0.73 1.59 20.30
N ALA A 47 1.28 0.38 20.39
CA ALA A 47 2.58 0.15 21.02
C ALA A 47 3.72 0.78 20.24
N ASN A 48 3.58 0.90 18.91
CA ASN A 48 4.63 1.41 18.01
C ASN A 48 4.23 2.69 17.31
N ARG A 49 3.28 3.43 17.86
CA ARG A 49 2.62 4.54 17.15
C ARG A 49 3.57 5.61 16.63
N THR A 50 4.58 6.00 17.39
CA THR A 50 5.50 7.07 16.99
C THR A 50 6.21 6.73 15.68
N GLN A 51 6.79 5.53 15.61
CA GLN A 51 7.51 5.08 14.43
C GLN A 51 6.55 4.81 13.27
N LEU A 52 5.41 4.19 13.55
CA LEU A 52 4.45 3.84 12.51
C LEU A 52 3.81 5.07 11.88
N VAL A 53 3.47 6.08 12.67
CA VAL A 53 2.93 7.34 12.15
C VAL A 53 3.92 8.00 11.20
N LYS A 54 5.19 8.02 11.59
CA LYS A 54 6.26 8.60 10.77
C LYS A 54 6.36 7.90 9.41
N VAL A 55 6.40 6.57 9.42
CA VAL A 55 6.50 5.78 8.19
C VAL A 55 5.24 5.93 7.34
N MET A 56 4.07 5.90 7.95
CA MET A 56 2.80 6.03 7.23
C MET A 56 2.65 7.38 6.56
N ARG A 57 3.10 8.45 7.21
CA ARG A 57 3.06 9.79 6.61
C ARG A 57 4.01 9.90 5.43
N ALA A 58 5.22 9.36 5.56
CA ALA A 58 6.18 9.32 4.45
C ALA A 58 5.62 8.52 3.28
N PHE A 59 5.00 7.38 3.57
CA PHE A 59 4.35 6.54 2.55
C PHE A 59 3.22 7.29 1.85
N GLY A 60 2.40 8.02 2.60
CA GLY A 60 1.34 8.84 2.03
C GLY A 60 1.85 9.90 1.07
N ASP A 61 2.94 10.56 1.42
CA ASP A 61 3.57 11.55 0.54
C ASP A 61 4.09 10.90 -0.74
N ASP A 62 4.69 9.71 -0.63
CA ASP A 62 5.19 8.98 -1.79
C ASP A 62 4.05 8.51 -2.70
N LEU A 63 2.93 8.08 -2.12
CA LEU A 63 1.74 7.74 -2.91
C LEU A 63 1.24 8.95 -3.70
N GLN A 64 1.24 10.13 -3.08
CA GLN A 64 0.82 11.34 -3.78
C GLN A 64 1.73 11.64 -4.97
N ARG A 65 3.04 11.47 -4.81
CA ARG A 65 3.99 11.66 -5.90
C ARG A 65 3.76 10.67 -7.04
N LEU A 66 3.44 9.42 -6.72
CA LEU A 66 3.11 8.42 -7.74
C LEU A 66 1.82 8.79 -8.49
N CYS A 67 0.81 9.27 -7.77
CA CYS A 67 -0.42 9.74 -8.39
C CYS A 67 -0.15 10.90 -9.36
N ASP A 68 0.63 11.88 -8.90
CA ASP A 68 0.97 13.04 -9.73
C ASP A 68 1.75 12.62 -10.98
N ALA A 69 2.69 11.69 -10.83
CA ALA A 69 3.46 11.17 -11.95
C ALA A 69 2.56 10.47 -12.98
N MET A 70 1.61 9.68 -12.51
CA MET A 70 0.66 9.01 -13.42
C MET A 70 -0.23 10.02 -14.15
N GLU A 71 -0.74 11.02 -13.44
CA GLU A 71 -1.57 12.07 -14.04
C GLU A 71 -0.80 12.84 -15.12
N ASN A 72 0.47 13.11 -14.88
CA ASN A 72 1.32 13.89 -15.78
C ASN A 72 2.02 13.05 -16.84
N GLY A 73 1.82 11.74 -16.84
CA GLY A 73 2.46 10.84 -17.79
C GLY A 73 3.96 10.74 -17.61
N ASP A 74 4.46 10.95 -16.38
CA ASP A 74 5.89 10.89 -16.05
C ASP A 74 6.35 9.45 -15.88
N GLY A 75 6.52 8.76 -17.00
CA GLY A 75 6.93 7.36 -17.02
C GLY A 75 8.33 7.14 -16.49
N GLU A 76 9.21 8.13 -16.64
CA GLU A 76 10.58 8.03 -16.13
C GLU A 76 10.60 7.98 -14.60
N PHE A 77 9.82 8.83 -13.95
CA PHE A 77 9.71 8.82 -12.49
C PHE A 77 9.15 7.48 -11.99
N LEU A 78 8.12 6.97 -12.63
CA LEU A 78 7.50 5.69 -12.28
C LEU A 78 8.50 4.55 -12.40
N LYS A 79 9.20 4.47 -13.53
CA LYS A 79 10.17 3.41 -13.78
C LYS A 79 11.33 3.47 -12.80
N THR A 80 11.84 4.65 -12.52
CA THR A 80 12.93 4.85 -11.56
C THR A 80 12.51 4.39 -10.17
N THR A 81 11.32 4.77 -9.73
CA THR A 81 10.79 4.38 -8.42
C THR A 81 10.63 2.87 -8.32
N PHE A 82 10.04 2.24 -9.33
CA PHE A 82 9.81 0.80 -9.34
C PHE A 82 11.12 0.01 -9.40
N SER A 83 12.09 0.50 -10.17
CA SER A 83 13.42 -0.14 -10.28
C SER A 83 14.16 -0.07 -8.94
N ARG A 84 14.07 1.06 -8.25
CA ARG A 84 14.69 1.23 -6.94
C ARG A 84 14.05 0.29 -5.92
N ALA A 85 12.72 0.18 -5.94
CA ALA A 85 11.98 -0.72 -5.06
C ALA A 85 12.34 -2.18 -5.32
N LYS A 86 12.44 -2.56 -6.59
CA LYS A 86 12.81 -3.92 -6.98
C LYS A 86 14.21 -4.26 -6.47
N SER A 87 15.17 -3.36 -6.65
CA SER A 87 16.53 -3.56 -6.19
C SER A 87 16.60 -3.72 -4.68
N ALA A 88 15.86 -2.90 -3.95
CA ALA A 88 15.81 -2.98 -2.50
C ALA A 88 15.22 -4.30 -2.03
N ARG A 89 14.13 -4.74 -2.65
CA ARG A 89 13.49 -6.02 -2.31
C ARG A 89 14.42 -7.20 -2.59
N ASP A 90 15.07 -7.20 -3.74
CA ASP A 90 16.00 -8.27 -4.11
C ASP A 90 17.16 -8.35 -3.13
N LYS A 91 17.62 -7.22 -2.64
CA LYS A 91 18.70 -7.15 -1.65
C LYS A 91 18.29 -7.70 -0.29
N PHE A 92 17.07 -7.37 0.18
CA PHE A 92 16.63 -7.73 1.52
C PHE A 92 15.88 -9.05 1.60
N CYS A 93 15.22 -9.47 0.54
CA CYS A 93 14.35 -10.65 0.54
C CYS A 93 14.81 -11.74 -0.45
N GLY A 94 15.75 -11.40 -1.28
CA GLY A 94 16.25 -12.32 -2.30
C GLY A 94 17.31 -13.20 -1.79
#